data_7ebe10e0cd819040199e9deb4d5479d9
#
_entry.id   7ebe10e0cd819040199e9deb4d5479d9
#
_cell.length_a   1.000
_cell.length_b   1.000
_cell.length_c   1.000
_cell.angle_alpha   90.00
_cell.angle_beta   90.00
_cell.angle_gamma   90.00
#
_symmetry.space_group_name_H-M   'P 1'
#
loop_
_entity.id
_entity.type
_entity.pdbx_description
1 polymer ?
#
loop_
_entity_poly.entity_id
_entity_poly.type
_entity_poly.pdbx_seq_one_letter_code
_entity_poly.pdbx_strand_id
1 'polypeptide(L)'
;MWNTVKMKWDRPTVLMADIANLSGQFSVWYSGNWAKRFHVSQWNQEGDSLSWSIESGFSGKVNVTALIKGDGAEVQLSTGHSIAKNRTGEQKLTKTISTNWNRVDLGIIHLKAGINTVTLSSSRPGGGLELYSLELVSPDIRLCLEKQAVEMRSDTSWMRESKYGLQFHWTSESQPRYGKQKVYADAVRDFDVQSFAQMVNQTGAGYIILTTSHAEHYFPAPIKSIDAIMPGRTSDRDLVQDLIGALEACGIRLMLYYHVGHDHWVEPDGWWTRTGFAPDNPNVFISNWCAIMTEIGERYGEGLAGWFYDDGCVYYPLNPDFRQLGQAAKAGNSSRVICYNPWIWPRFTDFQDYFCGEGYSFLKSHEWLPGDGSGIFTDGPHKSLQAHTNFILEKSWCHSTPEIPIPPPQIPKGEFLQDMVNAIERGIVPSVNLEIYQNGSCSDISTDYMRAIKTTLT
;
A
#
# COMPACT_ATOMS: atom_id res chain seq x y z
N MET A 1 15.11 -21.75 16.55
CA MET A 1 14.42 -21.28 17.78
C MET A 1 13.19 -20.54 17.30
N TRP A 2 12.02 -20.96 17.71
CA TRP A 2 10.75 -20.37 17.28
C TRP A 2 10.59 -19.00 17.91
N ASN A 3 10.41 -17.97 17.11
CA ASN A 3 10.25 -16.62 17.61
C ASN A 3 8.91 -16.51 18.30
N THR A 4 8.91 -16.34 19.63
CA THR A 4 7.70 -16.03 20.39
C THR A 4 7.28 -14.59 20.10
N VAL A 5 6.06 -14.40 19.60
CA VAL A 5 5.51 -13.08 19.34
C VAL A 5 4.93 -12.50 20.62
N LYS A 6 5.29 -11.27 20.95
CA LYS A 6 4.69 -10.57 22.11
C LYS A 6 3.34 -9.97 21.75
N MET A 7 2.30 -10.34 22.51
CA MET A 7 0.98 -9.76 22.36
C MET A 7 0.98 -8.26 22.71
N LYS A 8 0.46 -7.44 21.80
CA LYS A 8 0.21 -6.01 22.03
C LYS A 8 -1.26 -5.83 22.43
N TRP A 9 -1.52 -5.17 23.54
CA TRP A 9 -2.86 -4.98 24.05
C TRP A 9 -3.45 -3.58 23.74
N ASP A 10 -2.65 -2.71 23.15
CA ASP A 10 -3.00 -1.34 22.74
C ASP A 10 -3.23 -1.19 21.23
N ARG A 11 -2.92 -2.23 20.46
CA ARG A 11 -3.05 -2.29 19.00
C ARG A 11 -3.05 -3.73 18.49
N PRO A 12 -3.32 -3.97 17.18
CA PRO A 12 -3.23 -5.31 16.60
C PRO A 12 -1.84 -5.95 16.76
N THR A 13 -1.82 -7.27 16.94
CA THR A 13 -0.62 -8.11 16.87
C THR A 13 -0.71 -8.96 15.62
N VAL A 14 0.25 -8.83 14.71
CA VAL A 14 0.28 -9.57 13.45
C VAL A 14 1.14 -10.82 13.59
N LEU A 15 0.59 -11.95 13.19
CA LEU A 15 1.25 -13.25 13.11
C LEU A 15 1.36 -13.61 11.63
N MET A 16 2.54 -13.46 11.04
CA MET A 16 2.78 -13.82 9.64
C MET A 16 2.79 -15.33 9.47
N ALA A 17 2.29 -15.83 8.34
CA ALA A 17 2.22 -17.27 8.08
C ALA A 17 3.61 -17.90 7.92
N ASP A 18 4.57 -17.17 7.35
CA ASP A 18 5.94 -17.64 7.10
C ASP A 18 6.79 -17.87 8.35
N ILE A 19 6.38 -17.32 9.50
CA ILE A 19 7.05 -17.54 10.79
C ILE A 19 6.37 -18.60 11.66
N ALA A 20 5.30 -19.21 11.16
CA ALA A 20 4.56 -20.25 11.89
C ALA A 20 5.33 -21.57 11.95
N ASN A 21 4.99 -22.37 12.95
CA ASN A 21 5.31 -23.81 12.93
C ASN A 21 4.37 -24.50 11.94
N LEU A 22 4.91 -25.16 10.95
CA LEU A 22 4.16 -25.90 9.95
C LEU A 22 4.04 -27.37 10.36
N SER A 23 2.82 -27.92 10.39
CA SER A 23 2.55 -29.34 10.58
C SER A 23 1.72 -29.83 9.41
N GLY A 24 2.35 -30.48 8.44
CA GLY A 24 1.81 -30.92 7.16
C GLY A 24 2.79 -30.69 6.02
N GLN A 25 2.30 -30.87 4.78
CA GLN A 25 3.10 -30.61 3.57
C GLN A 25 2.67 -29.29 2.95
N PHE A 26 3.38 -28.22 3.26
CA PHE A 26 3.10 -26.88 2.78
C PHE A 26 4.10 -26.41 1.75
N SER A 27 3.68 -25.45 0.91
CA SER A 27 4.58 -24.57 0.18
C SER A 27 4.53 -23.18 0.78
N VAL A 28 5.70 -22.61 0.99
CA VAL A 28 5.83 -21.19 1.31
C VAL A 28 6.06 -20.48 -0.01
N TRP A 29 5.06 -19.76 -0.49
CA TRP A 29 5.14 -19.05 -1.76
C TRP A 29 5.82 -17.70 -1.55
N TYR A 30 6.80 -17.44 -2.40
CA TYR A 30 7.49 -16.16 -2.44
C TYR A 30 6.99 -15.37 -3.63
N SER A 31 6.49 -14.17 -3.39
CA SER A 31 5.82 -13.36 -4.40
C SER A 31 6.75 -12.84 -5.50
N GLY A 32 7.97 -13.32 -5.57
CA GLY A 32 8.94 -12.91 -6.57
C GLY A 32 9.97 -11.96 -5.99
N ASN A 33 10.35 -10.95 -6.72
CA ASN A 33 11.55 -10.20 -6.53
C ASN A 33 11.70 -9.52 -5.15
N TRP A 34 10.69 -8.93 -4.57
CA TRP A 34 10.87 -8.10 -3.39
C TRP A 34 9.66 -7.97 -2.46
N ALA A 35 8.57 -8.62 -2.77
CA ALA A 35 7.49 -8.74 -1.80
C ALA A 35 7.98 -9.60 -0.63
N LYS A 36 8.54 -9.00 0.35
CA LYS A 36 9.38 -9.55 1.42
C LYS A 36 8.66 -10.49 2.38
N ARG A 37 7.46 -10.90 2.05
CA ARG A 37 6.69 -11.83 2.86
C ARG A 37 6.08 -12.91 2.03
N PHE A 38 5.96 -14.04 2.66
CA PHE A 38 5.51 -15.27 2.07
C PHE A 38 4.12 -15.59 2.59
N HIS A 39 3.26 -16.08 1.74
CA HIS A 39 2.07 -16.78 2.19
C HIS A 39 2.31 -18.28 2.17
N VAL A 40 1.56 -18.99 3.00
CA VAL A 40 1.62 -20.45 3.08
C VAL A 40 0.46 -21.03 2.29
N SER A 41 0.77 -21.94 1.37
CA SER A 41 -0.17 -22.61 0.45
C SER A 41 -0.06 -24.13 0.55
N GLN A 42 -0.87 -24.83 -0.26
CA GLN A 42 -0.90 -26.30 -0.35
C GLN A 42 -1.37 -27.00 0.93
N TRP A 43 -2.45 -26.49 1.50
CA TRP A 43 -3.17 -27.16 2.58
C TRP A 43 -3.99 -28.32 2.01
N ASN A 44 -3.38 -29.49 1.86
CA ASN A 44 -3.92 -30.58 1.07
C ASN A 44 -4.63 -31.66 1.91
N GLN A 45 -4.41 -31.63 3.22
CA GLN A 45 -4.94 -32.66 4.11
C GLN A 45 -5.73 -32.05 5.27
N GLU A 46 -6.73 -32.77 5.74
CA GLU A 46 -7.38 -32.48 7.00
C GLU A 46 -6.38 -32.60 8.15
N GLY A 47 -6.33 -31.58 9.00
CA GLY A 47 -5.37 -31.50 10.10
C GLY A 47 -4.07 -30.80 9.77
N ASP A 48 -3.79 -30.46 8.49
CA ASP A 48 -2.69 -29.55 8.16
C ASP A 48 -2.84 -28.26 8.97
N SER A 49 -1.77 -27.80 9.64
CA SER A 49 -1.88 -26.71 10.59
C SER A 49 -0.65 -25.83 10.69
N LEU A 50 -0.90 -24.56 10.97
CA LEU A 50 0.08 -23.57 11.34
C LEU A 50 -0.10 -23.19 12.80
N SER A 51 0.99 -23.06 13.56
CA SER A 51 0.92 -22.63 14.95
C SER A 51 1.97 -21.59 15.30
N TRP A 52 1.60 -20.67 16.19
CA TRP A 52 2.44 -19.59 16.69
C TRP A 52 2.52 -19.64 18.21
N SER A 53 3.70 -19.33 18.74
CA SER A 53 3.91 -19.09 20.16
C SER A 53 3.70 -17.61 20.47
N ILE A 54 2.83 -17.30 21.43
CA ILE A 54 2.48 -15.93 21.81
C ILE A 54 2.70 -15.74 23.31
N GLU A 55 3.54 -14.77 23.66
CA GLU A 55 3.72 -14.33 25.02
C GLU A 55 2.72 -13.20 25.32
N SER A 56 1.83 -13.41 26.29
CA SER A 56 0.88 -12.41 26.76
C SER A 56 1.16 -12.00 28.19
N GLY A 57 1.25 -10.68 28.41
CA GLY A 57 1.41 -10.13 29.77
C GLY A 57 0.15 -10.26 30.63
N PHE A 58 -1.02 -10.43 30.01
CA PHE A 58 -2.31 -10.46 30.66
C PHE A 58 -3.18 -11.60 30.13
N SER A 59 -4.20 -11.99 30.90
CA SER A 59 -5.26 -12.84 30.40
C SER A 59 -6.39 -11.97 29.84
N GLY A 60 -6.92 -12.34 28.64
CA GLY A 60 -7.99 -11.57 28.02
C GLY A 60 -8.51 -12.16 26.73
N LYS A 61 -9.61 -11.60 26.26
CA LYS A 61 -10.21 -11.94 24.97
C LYS A 61 -9.55 -11.20 23.85
N VAL A 62 -9.33 -11.86 22.73
CA VAL A 62 -8.85 -11.26 21.47
C VAL A 62 -9.69 -11.73 20.31
N ASN A 63 -10.06 -10.80 19.41
CA ASN A 63 -10.56 -11.12 18.09
C ASN A 63 -9.40 -11.59 17.23
N VAL A 64 -9.66 -12.59 16.40
CA VAL A 64 -8.69 -13.09 15.42
C VAL A 64 -9.26 -12.88 14.02
N THR A 65 -8.53 -12.16 13.19
CA THR A 65 -8.85 -11.96 11.77
C THR A 65 -7.75 -12.58 10.93
N ALA A 66 -8.11 -13.39 9.93
CA ALA A 66 -7.16 -13.98 8.99
C ALA A 66 -7.16 -13.21 7.68
N LEU A 67 -5.98 -12.99 7.11
CA LEU A 67 -5.80 -12.60 5.73
C LEU A 67 -5.57 -13.88 4.92
N ILE A 68 -6.62 -14.36 4.25
CA ILE A 68 -6.73 -15.73 3.75
C ILE A 68 -7.58 -15.79 2.49
N LYS A 69 -7.31 -16.77 1.62
CA LYS A 69 -8.20 -17.16 0.52
C LYS A 69 -8.31 -18.70 0.43
N GLY A 70 -9.37 -19.20 -0.21
CA GLY A 70 -9.56 -20.63 -0.47
C GLY A 70 -10.94 -20.89 -1.06
N ASP A 71 -11.08 -21.94 -1.86
CA ASP A 71 -12.36 -22.27 -2.50
C ASP A 71 -13.14 -23.27 -1.65
N GLY A 72 -14.03 -22.75 -0.81
CA GLY A 72 -14.88 -23.53 0.08
C GLY A 72 -14.13 -24.33 1.14
N ALA A 73 -12.85 -24.04 1.38
CA ALA A 73 -12.07 -24.63 2.46
C ALA A 73 -12.65 -24.22 3.82
N GLU A 74 -12.52 -25.09 4.80
CA GLU A 74 -12.87 -24.79 6.18
C GLU A 74 -11.62 -24.83 7.05
N VAL A 75 -11.45 -23.77 7.86
CA VAL A 75 -10.36 -23.68 8.82
C VAL A 75 -10.88 -23.66 10.25
N GLN A 76 -10.10 -24.21 11.14
CA GLN A 76 -10.39 -24.26 12.57
C GLN A 76 -9.29 -23.54 13.34
N LEU A 77 -9.70 -22.51 14.10
CA LEU A 77 -8.83 -21.80 15.03
C LEU A 77 -8.91 -22.46 16.40
N SER A 78 -7.76 -22.72 17.02
CA SER A 78 -7.68 -23.25 18.38
C SER A 78 -6.58 -22.58 19.19
N THR A 79 -6.72 -22.63 20.52
CA THR A 79 -5.70 -22.13 21.46
C THR A 79 -5.34 -23.19 22.49
N GLY A 80 -4.04 -23.32 22.76
CA GLY A 80 -3.51 -24.13 23.84
C GLY A 80 -2.66 -23.30 24.78
N HIS A 81 -2.63 -23.68 26.07
CA HIS A 81 -1.74 -23.07 27.04
C HIS A 81 -0.61 -24.02 27.38
N SER A 82 0.63 -23.59 27.23
CA SER A 82 1.82 -24.41 27.51
C SER A 82 2.11 -24.44 29.01
N ILE A 83 1.38 -25.27 29.75
CA ILE A 83 1.82 -25.78 31.03
C ILE A 83 1.55 -27.29 31.03
N ALA A 84 2.62 -28.07 30.93
CA ALA A 84 2.71 -29.52 31.18
C ALA A 84 1.48 -30.39 30.89
N LYS A 85 1.56 -31.15 29.82
CA LYS A 85 0.90 -32.46 29.56
C LYS A 85 -0.61 -32.62 29.63
N ASN A 86 -1.43 -31.68 30.07
CA ASN A 86 -2.90 -31.79 30.05
C ASN A 86 -3.52 -30.63 29.25
N ARG A 87 -3.99 -30.90 28.05
CA ARG A 87 -4.79 -30.00 27.20
C ARG A 87 -6.19 -29.82 27.78
N THR A 88 -6.37 -28.92 28.72
CA THR A 88 -7.68 -28.52 29.21
C THR A 88 -7.98 -27.09 28.79
N GLY A 89 -9.01 -26.89 27.94
CA GLY A 89 -9.53 -25.57 27.54
C GLY A 89 -9.25 -25.15 26.10
N GLU A 90 -9.28 -26.08 25.13
CA GLU A 90 -9.26 -25.75 23.70
C GLU A 90 -10.60 -25.10 23.31
N GLN A 91 -10.52 -23.85 22.84
CA GLN A 91 -11.63 -23.22 22.12
C GLN A 91 -11.43 -23.49 20.62
N LYS A 92 -12.47 -23.99 19.95
CA LYS A 92 -12.46 -24.29 18.51
C LYS A 92 -13.51 -23.46 17.81
N LEU A 93 -13.09 -22.73 16.77
CA LEU A 93 -13.95 -21.90 15.93
C LEU A 93 -13.73 -22.29 14.47
N THR A 94 -14.79 -22.58 13.73
CA THR A 94 -14.71 -23.01 12.33
C THR A 94 -15.28 -21.93 11.40
N LYS A 95 -14.62 -21.70 10.26
CA LYS A 95 -15.04 -20.77 9.21
C LYS A 95 -14.81 -21.35 7.82
N THR A 96 -15.75 -21.08 6.92
CA THR A 96 -15.60 -21.33 5.49
C THR A 96 -14.95 -20.14 4.81
N ILE A 97 -14.01 -20.41 3.89
CA ILE A 97 -13.17 -19.42 3.24
C ILE A 97 -13.63 -19.19 1.80
N SER A 98 -13.54 -17.95 1.34
CA SER A 98 -13.88 -17.53 -0.03
C SER A 98 -12.70 -17.71 -0.99
N THR A 99 -13.00 -17.73 -2.29
CA THR A 99 -12.03 -17.91 -3.39
C THR A 99 -11.00 -16.78 -3.47
N ASN A 100 -11.42 -15.55 -3.15
CA ASN A 100 -10.55 -14.38 -3.23
C ASN A 100 -9.89 -14.08 -1.88
N TRP A 101 -8.74 -13.42 -1.90
CA TRP A 101 -8.11 -12.88 -0.71
C TRP A 101 -9.09 -11.99 0.05
N ASN A 102 -9.29 -12.29 1.34
CA ASN A 102 -10.20 -11.56 2.20
C ASN A 102 -9.68 -11.50 3.64
N ARG A 103 -10.17 -10.52 4.39
CA ARG A 103 -10.01 -10.43 5.84
C ARG A 103 -11.19 -11.16 6.49
N VAL A 104 -10.96 -12.36 6.96
CA VAL A 104 -11.99 -13.23 7.53
C VAL A 104 -11.92 -13.18 9.05
N ASP A 105 -13.00 -12.74 9.69
CA ASP A 105 -13.14 -12.81 11.15
C ASP A 105 -13.29 -14.29 11.57
N LEU A 106 -12.27 -14.82 12.24
CA LEU A 106 -12.27 -16.19 12.77
C LEU A 106 -12.95 -16.27 14.15
N GLY A 107 -13.29 -15.14 14.77
CA GLY A 107 -13.96 -15.05 16.06
C GLY A 107 -13.04 -14.68 17.22
N ILE A 108 -13.51 -14.93 18.44
CA ILE A 108 -12.84 -14.52 19.68
C ILE A 108 -12.21 -15.73 20.36
N ILE A 109 -10.94 -15.64 20.73
CA ILE A 109 -10.24 -16.59 21.58
C ILE A 109 -9.87 -15.94 22.91
N HIS A 110 -9.52 -16.76 23.90
CA HIS A 110 -9.04 -16.28 25.20
C HIS A 110 -7.56 -16.64 25.36
N LEU A 111 -6.70 -15.61 25.49
CA LEU A 111 -5.31 -15.78 25.89
C LEU A 111 -5.18 -15.74 27.40
N LYS A 112 -4.28 -16.56 27.94
CA LYS A 112 -3.86 -16.51 29.34
C LYS A 112 -2.56 -15.72 29.47
N ALA A 113 -2.28 -15.18 30.65
CA ALA A 113 -0.96 -14.62 30.95
C ALA A 113 0.11 -15.73 30.78
N GLY A 114 1.24 -15.37 30.20
CA GLY A 114 2.32 -16.30 29.84
C GLY A 114 2.27 -16.76 28.39
N ILE A 115 2.83 -17.92 28.11
CA ILE A 115 2.95 -18.47 26.75
C ILE A 115 1.67 -19.20 26.33
N ASN A 116 1.13 -18.80 25.18
CA ASN A 116 0.00 -19.41 24.51
C ASN A 116 0.43 -19.97 23.16
N THR A 117 -0.23 -21.02 22.71
CA THR A 117 -0.13 -21.47 21.32
C THR A 117 -1.44 -21.18 20.61
N VAL A 118 -1.37 -20.42 19.50
CA VAL A 118 -2.52 -20.23 18.60
C VAL A 118 -2.28 -21.11 17.38
N THR A 119 -3.27 -21.93 17.02
CA THR A 119 -3.19 -22.87 15.91
C THR A 119 -4.34 -22.65 14.94
N LEU A 120 -4.02 -22.52 13.66
CA LEU A 120 -4.99 -22.58 12.57
C LEU A 120 -4.78 -23.90 11.82
N SER A 121 -5.84 -24.70 11.70
CA SER A 121 -5.79 -25.98 11.00
C SER A 121 -6.86 -26.06 9.91
N SER A 122 -6.61 -26.85 8.88
CA SER A 122 -7.63 -27.21 7.89
C SER A 122 -8.57 -28.27 8.49
N SER A 123 -9.83 -27.96 8.60
CA SER A 123 -10.87 -28.95 8.96
C SER A 123 -11.53 -29.57 7.72
N ARG A 124 -11.51 -28.87 6.59
CA ARG A 124 -11.84 -29.39 5.28
C ARG A 124 -10.89 -28.72 4.26
N PRO A 125 -9.94 -29.47 3.70
CA PRO A 125 -9.08 -28.92 2.66
C PRO A 125 -9.93 -28.55 1.44
N GLY A 126 -9.66 -27.36 0.90
CA GLY A 126 -10.32 -26.84 -0.29
C GLY A 126 -9.30 -26.43 -1.31
N GLY A 127 -9.73 -26.20 -2.56
CA GLY A 127 -8.86 -25.75 -3.63
C GLY A 127 -8.23 -24.40 -3.31
N GLY A 128 -6.89 -24.36 -3.30
CA GLY A 128 -6.15 -23.11 -3.22
C GLY A 128 -6.22 -22.37 -1.89
N LEU A 129 -6.33 -23.08 -0.77
CA LEU A 129 -6.22 -22.45 0.55
C LEU A 129 -4.83 -21.87 0.75
N GLU A 130 -4.77 -20.57 1.02
CA GLU A 130 -3.55 -19.82 1.26
C GLU A 130 -3.74 -18.82 2.41
N LEU A 131 -2.75 -18.76 3.31
CA LEU A 131 -2.74 -17.85 4.45
C LEU A 131 -1.56 -16.88 4.36
N TYR A 132 -1.82 -15.58 4.53
CA TYR A 132 -0.79 -14.56 4.65
C TYR A 132 -0.49 -14.22 6.11
N SER A 133 -1.51 -13.96 6.93
CA SER A 133 -1.34 -13.59 8.33
C SER A 133 -2.60 -13.85 9.17
N LEU A 134 -2.40 -13.90 10.49
CA LEU A 134 -3.45 -13.67 11.48
C LEU A 134 -3.21 -12.34 12.18
N GLU A 135 -4.27 -11.60 12.47
CA GLU A 135 -4.27 -10.39 13.28
C GLU A 135 -5.06 -10.65 14.57
N LEU A 136 -4.44 -10.38 15.71
CA LEU A 136 -5.03 -10.52 17.04
C LEU A 136 -5.18 -9.15 17.65
N VAL A 137 -6.38 -8.82 18.14
CA VAL A 137 -6.66 -7.54 18.80
C VAL A 137 -7.74 -7.70 19.86
N SER A 138 -7.63 -7.02 21.00
CA SER A 138 -8.71 -7.06 22.00
C SER A 138 -9.98 -6.41 21.42
N PRO A 139 -11.20 -6.90 21.75
CA PRO A 139 -12.44 -6.37 21.20
C PRO A 139 -12.61 -4.87 21.42
N ASP A 140 -12.28 -4.38 22.62
CA ASP A 140 -12.42 -2.96 22.97
C ASP A 140 -11.45 -2.07 22.16
N ILE A 141 -10.22 -2.55 21.97
CA ILE A 141 -9.24 -1.84 21.14
C ILE A 141 -9.66 -1.87 19.68
N ARG A 142 -10.20 -2.99 19.15
CA ARG A 142 -10.73 -3.04 17.80
C ARG A 142 -11.80 -1.97 17.56
N LEU A 143 -12.81 -1.91 18.43
CA LEU A 143 -13.87 -0.91 18.34
C LEU A 143 -13.32 0.53 18.42
N CYS A 144 -12.36 0.75 19.31
CA CYS A 144 -11.70 2.05 19.44
C CYS A 144 -10.97 2.45 18.16
N LEU A 145 -10.18 1.54 17.58
CA LEU A 145 -9.41 1.79 16.36
C LEU A 145 -10.32 1.98 15.14
N GLU A 146 -11.39 1.19 15.00
CA GLU A 146 -12.39 1.35 13.94
C GLU A 146 -13.05 2.74 14.02
N LYS A 147 -13.44 3.17 15.21
CA LYS A 147 -14.00 4.51 15.42
C LYS A 147 -13.00 5.61 15.05
N GLN A 148 -11.76 5.51 15.52
CA GLN A 148 -10.71 6.48 15.21
C GLN A 148 -10.37 6.50 13.72
N ALA A 149 -10.37 5.35 13.04
CA ALA A 149 -10.16 5.28 11.60
C ALA A 149 -11.28 5.98 10.82
N VAL A 150 -12.54 5.83 11.25
CA VAL A 150 -13.68 6.54 10.65
C VAL A 150 -13.57 8.06 10.90
N GLU A 151 -13.22 8.49 12.10
CA GLU A 151 -13.03 9.91 12.46
C GLU A 151 -11.87 10.55 11.69
N MET A 152 -10.83 9.78 11.37
CA MET A 152 -9.66 10.25 10.61
C MET A 152 -9.90 10.28 9.11
N ARG A 153 -10.93 9.60 8.60
CA ARG A 153 -11.16 9.45 7.17
C ARG A 153 -11.48 10.76 6.48
N SER A 154 -10.78 11.02 5.38
CA SER A 154 -10.99 12.18 4.54
C SER A 154 -12.11 11.95 3.52
N ASP A 155 -12.74 13.03 3.08
CA ASP A 155 -13.63 13.00 1.94
C ASP A 155 -12.83 12.73 0.64
N THR A 156 -13.26 11.72 -0.10
CA THR A 156 -12.68 11.31 -1.38
C THR A 156 -13.52 11.70 -2.58
N SER A 157 -14.60 12.49 -2.39
CA SER A 157 -15.50 12.90 -3.47
C SER A 157 -14.76 13.62 -4.59
N TRP A 158 -13.80 14.48 -4.24
CA TRP A 158 -12.99 15.20 -5.20
C TRP A 158 -12.16 14.28 -6.13
N MET A 159 -11.79 13.08 -5.69
CA MET A 159 -11.11 12.10 -6.55
C MET A 159 -12.05 11.63 -7.67
N ARG A 160 -13.30 11.31 -7.33
CA ARG A 160 -14.34 10.93 -8.32
C ARG A 160 -14.68 12.07 -9.25
N GLU A 161 -14.84 13.27 -8.72
CA GLU A 161 -15.10 14.48 -9.50
C GLU A 161 -13.97 14.76 -10.50
N SER A 162 -12.72 14.43 -10.13
CA SER A 162 -11.56 14.46 -11.02
C SER A 162 -11.64 13.42 -12.13
N LYS A 163 -12.49 12.40 -12.01
CA LYS A 163 -12.67 11.24 -12.89
C LYS A 163 -11.43 10.34 -12.93
N TYR A 164 -10.23 10.89 -13.18
CA TYR A 164 -8.96 10.18 -13.21
C TYR A 164 -7.79 11.10 -12.90
N GLY A 165 -6.66 10.48 -12.55
CA GLY A 165 -5.38 11.14 -12.37
C GLY A 165 -4.29 10.54 -13.24
N LEU A 166 -3.10 11.15 -13.21
CA LEU A 166 -1.87 10.59 -13.75
C LEU A 166 -0.91 10.23 -12.63
N GLN A 167 -0.03 9.28 -12.88
CA GLN A 167 1.08 8.94 -12.01
C GLN A 167 2.38 9.03 -12.78
N PHE A 168 3.43 9.49 -12.11
CA PHE A 168 4.74 9.67 -12.73
C PHE A 168 5.82 9.15 -11.80
N HIS A 169 6.50 8.08 -12.18
CA HIS A 169 7.69 7.62 -11.48
C HIS A 169 8.91 8.37 -12.00
N TRP A 170 9.03 9.62 -11.56
CA TRP A 170 10.20 10.44 -11.82
C TRP A 170 11.21 10.24 -10.68
N THR A 171 12.33 9.62 -10.97
CA THR A 171 13.32 9.15 -9.98
C THR A 171 14.73 9.57 -10.36
N SER A 172 15.72 9.27 -9.49
CA SER A 172 17.15 9.43 -9.80
C SER A 172 17.61 8.61 -11.01
N GLU A 173 16.87 7.54 -11.35
CA GLU A 173 17.18 6.68 -12.50
C GLU A 173 16.56 7.17 -13.82
N SER A 174 15.65 8.16 -13.77
CA SER A 174 14.98 8.67 -14.96
C SER A 174 15.98 9.14 -16.02
N GLN A 175 15.76 8.71 -17.26
CA GLN A 175 16.63 9.03 -18.38
C GLN A 175 16.14 10.28 -19.13
N PRO A 176 17.03 11.07 -19.72
CA PRO A 176 16.64 12.18 -20.58
C PRO A 176 16.12 11.68 -21.94
N ARG A 177 15.30 12.51 -22.60
CA ARG A 177 14.89 12.23 -23.98
C ARG A 177 16.07 12.27 -24.96
N TYR A 178 17.03 13.12 -24.70
CA TYR A 178 18.25 13.30 -25.50
C TYR A 178 19.43 13.64 -24.58
N GLY A 179 20.60 13.15 -24.96
CA GLY A 179 21.85 13.46 -24.27
C GLY A 179 22.12 12.52 -23.09
N LYS A 180 22.98 12.98 -22.20
CA LYS A 180 23.41 12.20 -21.03
C LYS A 180 22.48 12.47 -19.84
N GLN A 181 22.26 11.44 -19.04
CA GLN A 181 21.58 11.53 -17.75
C GLN A 181 22.30 12.56 -16.84
N LYS A 182 21.54 13.44 -16.24
CA LYS A 182 22.00 14.38 -15.21
C LYS A 182 21.94 13.73 -13.84
N VAL A 183 22.83 14.14 -12.95
CA VAL A 183 22.71 13.81 -11.53
C VAL A 183 21.40 14.39 -10.97
N TYR A 184 20.86 13.79 -9.92
CA TYR A 184 19.52 14.09 -9.44
C TYR A 184 19.29 15.57 -9.14
N ALA A 185 20.22 16.25 -8.45
CA ALA A 185 20.09 17.66 -8.10
C ALA A 185 20.03 18.59 -9.36
N ASP A 186 20.77 18.26 -10.40
CA ASP A 186 20.73 18.98 -11.67
C ASP A 186 19.42 18.72 -12.43
N ALA A 187 18.92 17.47 -12.37
CA ALA A 187 17.64 17.11 -12.95
C ALA A 187 16.48 17.86 -12.26
N VAL A 188 16.50 17.95 -10.93
CA VAL A 188 15.54 18.74 -10.15
C VAL A 188 15.60 20.22 -10.57
N ARG A 189 16.80 20.80 -10.67
CA ARG A 189 16.97 22.22 -11.06
C ARG A 189 16.41 22.48 -12.45
N ASP A 190 16.59 21.57 -13.37
CA ASP A 190 16.28 21.74 -14.79
C ASP A 190 14.91 21.16 -15.18
N PHE A 191 14.12 20.68 -14.24
CA PHE A 191 12.75 20.20 -14.50
C PHE A 191 11.87 21.35 -14.97
N ASP A 192 11.21 21.18 -16.12
CA ASP A 192 10.34 22.19 -16.73
C ASP A 192 8.92 22.09 -16.20
N VAL A 193 8.70 22.75 -15.06
CA VAL A 193 7.41 22.74 -14.34
C VAL A 193 6.27 23.30 -15.20
N GLN A 194 6.51 24.35 -15.97
CA GLN A 194 5.44 24.98 -16.76
C GLN A 194 5.00 24.09 -17.93
N SER A 195 5.94 23.54 -18.66
CA SER A 195 5.64 22.60 -19.75
C SER A 195 4.98 21.33 -19.23
N PHE A 196 5.44 20.84 -18.07
CA PHE A 196 4.83 19.68 -17.39
C PHE A 196 3.37 19.94 -17.00
N ALA A 197 3.08 21.04 -16.27
CA ALA A 197 1.74 21.38 -15.85
C ALA A 197 0.79 21.60 -17.04
N GLN A 198 1.27 22.24 -18.12
CA GLN A 198 0.50 22.40 -19.37
C GLN A 198 0.20 21.06 -20.02
N MET A 199 1.17 20.15 -20.09
CA MET A 199 0.99 18.80 -20.62
C MET A 199 -0.08 18.05 -19.82
N VAL A 200 -0.01 18.05 -18.49
CA VAL A 200 -1.02 17.41 -17.62
C VAL A 200 -2.39 18.04 -17.86
N ASN A 201 -2.52 19.36 -17.89
CA ASN A 201 -3.80 20.04 -18.13
C ASN A 201 -4.45 19.66 -19.47
N GLN A 202 -3.64 19.47 -20.52
CA GLN A 202 -4.12 19.01 -21.82
C GLN A 202 -4.73 17.61 -21.77
N THR A 203 -4.25 16.74 -20.90
CA THR A 203 -4.79 15.38 -20.74
C THR A 203 -6.16 15.37 -20.07
N GLY A 204 -6.51 16.39 -19.26
CA GLY A 204 -7.75 16.46 -18.52
C GLY A 204 -7.75 15.73 -17.17
N ALA A 205 -6.60 15.24 -16.72
CA ALA A 205 -6.47 14.66 -15.37
C ALA A 205 -6.71 15.72 -14.29
N GLY A 206 -7.48 15.39 -13.28
CA GLY A 206 -7.80 16.33 -12.19
C GLY A 206 -6.78 16.28 -11.03
N TYR A 207 -5.89 15.31 -11.02
CA TYR A 207 -4.77 15.22 -10.07
C TYR A 207 -3.60 14.45 -10.66
N ILE A 208 -2.45 14.61 -10.03
CA ILE A 208 -1.28 13.75 -10.30
C ILE A 208 -0.77 13.10 -9.01
N ILE A 209 -0.10 11.97 -9.16
CA ILE A 209 0.71 11.31 -8.13
C ILE A 209 2.15 11.36 -8.63
N LEU A 210 3.01 12.15 -7.97
CA LEU A 210 4.42 12.26 -8.30
C LEU A 210 5.25 11.39 -7.35
N THR A 211 6.09 10.53 -7.89
CA THR A 211 7.06 9.77 -7.11
C THR A 211 8.17 10.68 -6.60
N THR A 212 8.39 10.65 -5.30
CA THR A 212 9.44 11.44 -4.65
C THR A 212 10.62 10.59 -4.17
N SER A 213 10.36 9.29 -3.94
CA SER A 213 11.40 8.32 -3.61
C SER A 213 11.02 6.96 -4.16
N HIS A 214 11.97 6.25 -4.72
CA HIS A 214 11.84 4.87 -5.20
C HIS A 214 13.25 4.30 -5.38
N ALA A 215 13.51 3.06 -4.97
CA ALA A 215 14.82 2.42 -4.97
C ALA A 215 15.88 3.24 -4.22
N GLU A 216 16.32 4.38 -4.76
CA GLU A 216 17.13 5.37 -4.08
C GLU A 216 16.23 6.45 -3.44
N HIS A 217 16.52 6.79 -2.17
CA HIS A 217 15.70 7.72 -1.39
C HIS A 217 16.18 9.16 -1.55
N TYR A 218 15.91 9.75 -2.70
CA TYR A 218 16.02 11.19 -2.92
C TYR A 218 14.67 11.87 -2.68
N PHE A 219 14.72 13.18 -2.41
CA PHE A 219 13.51 14.01 -2.35
C PHE A 219 13.75 15.34 -3.05
N PRO A 220 12.85 15.79 -3.96
CA PRO A 220 13.07 16.97 -4.80
C PRO A 220 12.72 18.29 -4.08
N ALA A 221 13.07 18.42 -2.81
CA ALA A 221 12.92 19.62 -2.00
C ALA A 221 13.79 19.53 -0.74
N PRO A 222 14.09 20.66 -0.04
CA PRO A 222 14.91 20.65 1.16
C PRO A 222 14.13 20.15 2.37
N ILE A 223 14.28 18.88 2.73
CA ILE A 223 13.63 18.20 3.86
C ILE A 223 14.68 17.84 4.91
N LYS A 224 14.63 18.51 6.04
CA LYS A 224 15.64 18.40 7.10
C LYS A 224 15.69 17.00 7.74
N SER A 225 14.55 16.36 7.92
CA SER A 225 14.48 15.00 8.49
C SER A 225 15.12 13.95 7.58
N ILE A 226 15.04 14.11 6.25
CA ILE A 226 15.75 13.27 5.29
C ILE A 226 17.26 13.53 5.36
N ASP A 227 17.68 14.79 5.33
CA ASP A 227 19.09 15.14 5.39
C ASP A 227 19.76 14.76 6.71
N ALA A 228 19.01 14.75 7.82
CA ALA A 228 19.51 14.27 9.10
C ALA A 228 19.83 12.74 9.08
N ILE A 229 19.09 11.97 8.29
CA ILE A 229 19.31 10.53 8.11
C ILE A 229 20.39 10.28 7.08
N MET A 230 20.30 10.95 5.94
CA MET A 230 21.20 10.80 4.80
C MET A 230 21.48 12.15 4.13
N PRO A 231 22.56 12.86 4.55
CA PRO A 231 22.93 14.14 3.95
C PRO A 231 23.13 14.05 2.42
N GLY A 232 22.61 15.06 1.71
CA GLY A 232 22.70 15.14 0.25
C GLY A 232 21.63 14.35 -0.52
N ARG A 233 20.56 13.93 0.16
CA ARG A 233 19.40 13.25 -0.47
C ARG A 233 18.25 14.19 -0.79
N THR A 234 18.40 15.46 -0.50
CA THR A 234 17.43 16.51 -0.83
C THR A 234 18.02 17.48 -1.84
N SER A 235 17.20 18.36 -2.38
CA SER A 235 17.62 19.40 -3.31
C SER A 235 17.42 20.80 -2.73
N ASP A 236 18.22 21.78 -3.17
CA ASP A 236 18.06 23.19 -2.79
C ASP A 236 16.79 23.80 -3.39
N ARG A 237 16.43 23.40 -4.62
CA ARG A 237 15.18 23.77 -5.27
C ARG A 237 14.03 22.98 -4.65
N ASP A 238 12.95 23.66 -4.29
CA ASP A 238 11.69 23.04 -3.89
C ASP A 238 10.81 22.81 -5.12
N LEU A 239 11.10 21.71 -5.85
CA LEU A 239 10.34 21.34 -7.04
C LEU A 239 8.89 20.98 -6.69
N VAL A 240 8.64 20.44 -5.50
CA VAL A 240 7.28 20.10 -5.05
C VAL A 240 6.44 21.36 -4.89
N GLN A 241 6.99 22.41 -4.27
CA GLN A 241 6.30 23.69 -4.13
C GLN A 241 6.05 24.36 -5.48
N ASP A 242 7.02 24.32 -6.39
CA ASP A 242 6.88 24.85 -7.75
C ASP A 242 5.74 24.11 -8.51
N LEU A 243 5.66 22.78 -8.38
CA LEU A 243 4.62 21.97 -9.00
C LEU A 243 3.24 22.25 -8.39
N ILE A 244 3.14 22.41 -7.07
CA ILE A 244 1.87 22.79 -6.41
C ILE A 244 1.33 24.07 -7.07
N GLY A 245 2.13 25.13 -7.14
CA GLY A 245 1.66 26.40 -7.70
C GLY A 245 1.26 26.32 -9.18
N ALA A 246 2.03 25.60 -10.00
CA ALA A 246 1.73 25.46 -11.42
C ALA A 246 0.50 24.58 -11.70
N LEU A 247 0.30 23.53 -10.92
CA LEU A 247 -0.84 22.61 -11.05
C LEU A 247 -2.14 23.25 -10.52
N GLU A 248 -2.09 23.94 -9.39
CA GLU A 248 -3.22 24.68 -8.82
C GLU A 248 -3.74 25.75 -9.80
N ALA A 249 -2.86 26.43 -10.52
CA ALA A 249 -3.25 27.37 -11.57
C ALA A 249 -4.05 26.73 -12.71
N CYS A 250 -3.96 25.39 -12.86
CA CYS A 250 -4.72 24.58 -13.80
C CYS A 250 -5.90 23.85 -13.15
N GLY A 251 -6.14 24.04 -11.86
CA GLY A 251 -7.17 23.29 -11.10
C GLY A 251 -6.82 21.82 -10.85
N ILE A 252 -5.54 21.47 -10.92
CA ILE A 252 -5.03 20.10 -10.77
C ILE A 252 -4.43 19.92 -9.38
N ARG A 253 -4.77 18.84 -8.67
CA ARG A 253 -4.25 18.56 -7.33
C ARG A 253 -2.95 17.75 -7.40
N LEU A 254 -2.03 18.02 -6.46
CA LEU A 254 -0.81 17.22 -6.30
C LEU A 254 -0.98 16.21 -5.18
N MET A 255 -0.67 14.97 -5.45
CA MET A 255 -0.41 13.89 -4.49
C MET A 255 1.04 13.44 -4.64
N LEU A 256 1.62 12.93 -3.57
CA LEU A 256 2.95 12.36 -3.59
C LEU A 256 2.91 10.85 -3.37
N TYR A 257 3.69 10.16 -4.17
CA TYR A 257 4.09 8.78 -3.92
C TYR A 257 5.36 8.80 -3.07
N TYR A 258 5.37 8.05 -2.01
CA TYR A 258 6.53 7.87 -1.15
C TYR A 258 6.78 6.38 -0.90
N HIS A 259 7.97 5.92 -1.29
CA HIS A 259 8.42 4.56 -1.05
C HIS A 259 8.99 4.48 0.36
N VAL A 260 8.26 3.91 1.27
CA VAL A 260 8.63 3.89 2.69
C VAL A 260 9.53 2.72 3.02
N GLY A 261 9.15 1.60 2.43
CA GLY A 261 9.83 0.36 2.63
C GLY A 261 11.13 0.34 1.86
N HIS A 262 11.63 -0.83 1.75
CA HIS A 262 12.86 -1.07 1.08
C HIS A 262 12.71 -2.29 0.19
N ASP A 263 13.06 -2.11 -1.05
CA ASP A 263 13.41 -3.20 -1.91
C ASP A 263 14.87 -3.59 -1.61
N HIS A 264 15.08 -4.60 -0.75
CA HIS A 264 16.42 -5.01 -0.32
C HIS A 264 17.33 -5.50 -1.46
N TRP A 265 16.78 -5.70 -2.66
CA TRP A 265 17.56 -6.01 -3.85
C TRP A 265 18.25 -4.78 -4.43
N VAL A 266 17.72 -3.59 -4.15
CA VAL A 266 18.17 -2.33 -4.72
C VAL A 266 18.37 -1.24 -3.66
N GLU A 267 18.91 -1.59 -2.48
CA GLU A 267 19.37 -0.59 -1.53
C GLU A 267 20.89 -0.33 -1.67
N PRO A 268 21.31 0.38 -2.73
CA PRO A 268 22.73 0.63 -2.95
C PRO A 268 23.31 1.63 -1.95
N ASP A 269 22.44 2.34 -1.23
CA ASP A 269 22.78 3.53 -0.47
C ASP A 269 22.67 3.38 1.06
N GLY A 270 22.17 2.27 1.55
CA GLY A 270 22.04 2.00 2.98
C GLY A 270 20.93 2.78 3.68
N TRP A 271 19.92 3.29 2.95
CA TRP A 271 18.77 4.01 3.51
C TRP A 271 18.06 3.23 4.59
N TRP A 272 17.78 1.95 4.33
CA TRP A 272 17.13 1.02 5.25
C TRP A 272 17.83 0.94 6.61
N THR A 273 19.15 0.74 6.57
CA THR A 273 19.97 0.69 7.78
C THR A 273 20.02 2.05 8.48
N ARG A 274 20.15 3.14 7.72
CA ARG A 274 20.29 4.50 8.28
C ARG A 274 18.98 5.01 8.87
N THR A 275 17.85 4.58 8.36
CA THR A 275 16.53 4.90 8.95
C THR A 275 16.26 4.11 10.24
N GLY A 276 17.19 3.25 10.66
CA GLY A 276 17.10 2.49 11.90
C GLY A 276 16.15 1.29 11.80
N PHE A 277 16.01 0.73 10.61
CA PHE A 277 15.22 -0.50 10.44
C PHE A 277 15.92 -1.66 11.19
N ALA A 278 15.16 -2.28 12.08
CA ALA A 278 15.51 -3.50 12.75
C ALA A 278 14.25 -4.37 12.91
N PRO A 279 14.23 -5.60 12.38
CA PRO A 279 13.04 -6.48 12.45
C PRO A 279 12.54 -6.70 13.89
N ASP A 280 13.46 -6.78 14.86
CA ASP A 280 13.13 -6.99 16.26
C ASP A 280 12.67 -5.72 16.98
N ASN A 281 12.99 -4.53 16.45
CA ASN A 281 12.62 -3.25 17.01
C ASN A 281 12.43 -2.18 15.92
N PRO A 282 11.26 -2.14 15.28
CA PRO A 282 11.00 -1.19 14.19
C PRO A 282 10.74 0.25 14.68
N ASN A 283 10.76 0.52 15.97
CA ASN A 283 10.32 1.81 16.53
C ASN A 283 11.12 2.99 15.99
N VAL A 284 12.45 2.85 15.83
CA VAL A 284 13.30 3.92 15.31
C VAL A 284 12.93 4.22 13.85
N PHE A 285 12.78 3.19 13.03
CA PHE A 285 12.35 3.31 11.64
C PHE A 285 10.98 4.00 11.52
N ILE A 286 9.98 3.54 12.29
CA ILE A 286 8.63 4.13 12.28
C ILE A 286 8.66 5.57 12.75
N SER A 287 9.45 5.90 13.79
CA SER A 287 9.61 7.28 14.28
C SER A 287 10.23 8.20 13.22
N ASN A 288 11.28 7.76 12.55
CA ASN A 288 11.92 8.50 11.47
C ASN A 288 10.97 8.71 10.28
N TRP A 289 10.22 7.66 9.91
CA TRP A 289 9.21 7.78 8.88
C TRP A 289 8.11 8.78 9.26
N CYS A 290 7.57 8.72 10.47
CA CYS A 290 6.61 9.71 10.95
C CYS A 290 7.17 11.13 10.92
N ALA A 291 8.43 11.34 11.30
CA ALA A 291 9.08 12.64 11.26
C ALA A 291 9.17 13.21 9.83
N ILE A 292 9.56 12.37 8.87
CA ILE A 292 9.62 12.75 7.45
C ILE A 292 8.22 13.13 6.93
N MET A 293 7.21 12.28 7.17
CA MET A 293 5.84 12.55 6.71
C MET A 293 5.28 13.83 7.33
N THR A 294 5.54 14.05 8.62
CA THR A 294 5.09 15.24 9.33
C THR A 294 5.74 16.49 8.75
N GLU A 295 7.06 16.52 8.56
CA GLU A 295 7.75 17.67 7.99
C GLU A 295 7.25 18.01 6.59
N ILE A 296 7.13 17.01 5.71
CA ILE A 296 6.62 17.20 4.35
C ILE A 296 5.16 17.68 4.39
N GLY A 297 4.35 17.05 5.24
CA GLY A 297 2.93 17.36 5.38
C GLY A 297 2.68 18.78 5.87
N GLU A 298 3.42 19.24 6.87
CA GLU A 298 3.36 20.62 7.40
C GLU A 298 3.91 21.65 6.42
N ARG A 299 4.98 21.29 5.69
CA ARG A 299 5.60 22.18 4.71
C ARG A 299 4.65 22.57 3.59
N TYR A 300 3.90 21.62 3.05
CA TYR A 300 3.01 21.86 1.90
C TYR A 300 1.54 22.06 2.27
N GLY A 301 1.15 21.77 3.49
CA GLY A 301 -0.20 22.03 3.99
C GLY A 301 -1.30 21.53 3.04
N GLU A 302 -2.22 22.43 2.68
CA GLU A 302 -3.35 22.13 1.79
C GLU A 302 -2.94 21.92 0.32
N GLY A 303 -1.78 22.42 -0.11
CA GLY A 303 -1.27 22.20 -1.47
C GLY A 303 -0.90 20.73 -1.75
N LEU A 304 -0.68 19.92 -0.70
CA LEU A 304 -0.51 18.49 -0.82
C LEU A 304 -1.85 17.78 -0.52
N ALA A 305 -2.52 17.32 -1.57
CA ALA A 305 -3.86 16.74 -1.50
C ALA A 305 -3.87 15.27 -1.03
N GLY A 306 -2.80 14.52 -1.24
CA GLY A 306 -2.80 13.10 -0.91
C GLY A 306 -1.43 12.45 -0.86
N TRP A 307 -1.43 11.23 -0.29
CA TRP A 307 -0.31 10.32 -0.26
C TRP A 307 -0.66 8.98 -0.88
N PHE A 308 0.30 8.45 -1.62
CA PHE A 308 0.37 7.07 -2.04
C PHE A 308 1.63 6.47 -1.39
N TYR A 309 1.47 5.73 -0.29
CA TYR A 309 2.57 5.03 0.36
C TYR A 309 2.74 3.64 -0.22
N ASP A 310 3.89 3.40 -0.81
CA ASP A 310 4.21 2.10 -1.38
C ASP A 310 4.86 1.15 -0.37
N ASP A 311 4.98 -0.12 -0.75
CA ASP A 311 5.58 -1.19 0.04
C ASP A 311 4.87 -1.51 1.37
N GLY A 312 3.55 -1.40 1.41
CA GLY A 312 2.76 -1.81 2.58
C GLY A 312 3.07 -3.23 3.06
N CYS A 313 3.37 -4.15 2.13
CA CYS A 313 3.77 -5.52 2.44
C CYS A 313 5.12 -5.62 3.18
N VAL A 314 5.95 -4.60 3.16
CA VAL A 314 7.25 -4.57 3.87
C VAL A 314 7.08 -4.14 5.32
N TYR A 315 6.33 -3.08 5.57
CA TYR A 315 6.21 -2.54 6.92
C TYR A 315 5.00 -3.09 7.71
N TYR A 316 3.99 -3.64 7.06
CA TYR A 316 2.88 -4.30 7.75
C TYR A 316 3.34 -5.42 8.71
N PRO A 317 4.28 -6.30 8.31
CA PRO A 317 4.80 -7.33 9.21
C PRO A 317 5.53 -6.79 10.45
N LEU A 318 6.01 -5.55 10.40
CA LEU A 318 6.63 -4.88 11.55
C LEU A 318 5.59 -4.48 12.58
N ASN A 319 4.31 -4.59 12.24
CA ASN A 319 3.19 -4.27 13.10
C ASN A 319 3.23 -2.83 13.64
N PRO A 320 3.27 -1.82 12.74
CA PRO A 320 3.31 -0.41 13.14
C PRO A 320 1.99 0.02 13.78
N ASP A 321 2.01 1.12 14.52
CA ASP A 321 0.79 1.82 14.89
C ASP A 321 0.29 2.65 13.69
N PHE A 322 -0.64 2.10 12.91
CA PHE A 322 -1.20 2.79 11.74
C PHE A 322 -1.99 4.06 12.10
N ARG A 323 -2.47 4.19 13.32
CA ARG A 323 -3.06 5.44 13.83
C ARG A 323 -2.02 6.54 13.88
N GLN A 324 -0.83 6.25 14.42
CA GLN A 324 0.28 7.19 14.46
C GLN A 324 0.76 7.55 13.05
N LEU A 325 0.87 6.56 12.16
CA LEU A 325 1.23 6.79 10.75
C LEU A 325 0.20 7.68 10.05
N GLY A 326 -1.10 7.42 10.26
CA GLY A 326 -2.18 8.24 9.69
C GLY A 326 -2.16 9.69 10.22
N GLN A 327 -1.88 9.89 11.50
CA GLN A 327 -1.72 11.23 12.08
C GLN A 327 -0.54 11.98 11.46
N ALA A 328 0.61 11.33 11.31
CA ALA A 328 1.78 11.91 10.65
C ALA A 328 1.51 12.26 9.17
N ALA A 329 0.82 11.37 8.45
CA ALA A 329 0.46 11.58 7.06
C ALA A 329 -0.48 12.78 6.85
N LYS A 330 -1.36 13.07 7.82
CA LYS A 330 -2.32 14.19 7.80
C LYS A 330 -1.81 15.45 8.49
N ALA A 331 -0.56 15.50 8.92
CA ALA A 331 0.03 16.69 9.48
C ALA A 331 -0.05 17.86 8.47
N GLY A 332 -0.45 19.04 8.93
CA GLY A 332 -0.65 20.24 8.10
C GLY A 332 -1.92 20.26 7.24
N ASN A 333 -2.59 19.12 7.04
CA ASN A 333 -3.87 19.04 6.29
C ASN A 333 -4.64 17.79 6.67
N SER A 334 -5.66 17.92 7.51
CA SER A 334 -6.50 16.80 7.96
C SER A 334 -7.38 16.20 6.85
N SER A 335 -7.62 16.94 5.76
CA SER A 335 -8.40 16.50 4.59
C SER A 335 -7.57 15.73 3.57
N ARG A 336 -6.26 15.59 3.79
CA ARG A 336 -5.36 14.87 2.89
C ARG A 336 -5.74 13.40 2.82
N VAL A 337 -5.93 12.87 1.60
CA VAL A 337 -6.23 11.45 1.40
C VAL A 337 -4.96 10.61 1.46
N ILE A 338 -5.08 9.40 2.00
CA ILE A 338 -3.95 8.46 2.14
C ILE A 338 -4.32 7.05 1.72
N CYS A 339 -3.39 6.34 1.12
CA CYS A 339 -3.44 4.88 1.00
C CYS A 339 -2.07 4.26 1.30
N TYR A 340 -2.12 3.00 1.71
CA TYR A 340 -0.95 2.14 1.85
C TYR A 340 -1.09 1.04 0.81
N ASN A 341 -0.19 1.03 -0.18
CA ASN A 341 -0.22 0.02 -1.24
C ASN A 341 0.07 -1.37 -0.66
N PRO A 342 -0.90 -2.27 -0.63
CA PRO A 342 -0.69 -3.63 -0.15
C PRO A 342 -0.20 -4.56 -1.26
N TRP A 343 0.09 -4.07 -2.46
CA TRP A 343 0.37 -4.81 -3.66
C TRP A 343 -0.80 -5.77 -4.00
N ILE A 344 -0.58 -7.08 -4.03
CA ILE A 344 -1.64 -8.08 -4.34
C ILE A 344 -2.55 -8.42 -3.14
N TRP A 345 -2.21 -7.94 -1.94
CA TRP A 345 -2.94 -8.26 -0.72
C TRP A 345 -4.14 -7.33 -0.52
N PRO A 346 -5.16 -7.76 0.25
CA PRO A 346 -6.15 -6.83 0.78
C PRO A 346 -5.51 -5.76 1.67
N ARG A 347 -6.25 -4.67 1.90
CA ARG A 347 -5.76 -3.60 2.80
C ARG A 347 -5.30 -4.15 4.14
N PHE A 348 -4.26 -3.55 4.68
CA PHE A 348 -3.67 -3.92 5.98
C PHE A 348 -4.26 -3.13 7.16
N THR A 349 -4.87 -1.99 6.90
CA THR A 349 -5.35 -1.09 7.95
C THR A 349 -6.62 -0.37 7.53
N ASP A 350 -7.40 0.08 8.53
CA ASP A 350 -8.56 0.95 8.32
C ASP A 350 -8.18 2.44 8.31
N PHE A 351 -6.94 2.80 8.67
CA PHE A 351 -6.41 4.16 8.68
C PHE A 351 -5.92 4.60 7.28
N GLN A 352 -6.80 4.48 6.29
CA GLN A 352 -6.59 4.95 4.92
C GLN A 352 -7.93 5.36 4.30
N ASP A 353 -7.90 6.14 3.23
CA ASP A 353 -9.08 6.76 2.63
C ASP A 353 -9.50 6.06 1.33
N TYR A 354 -8.55 5.53 0.59
CA TYR A 354 -8.81 4.82 -0.66
C TYR A 354 -7.95 3.54 -0.77
N PHE A 355 -8.43 2.60 -1.58
CA PHE A 355 -7.69 1.37 -1.89
C PHE A 355 -6.82 1.58 -3.13
N CYS A 356 -5.56 1.20 -3.06
CA CYS A 356 -4.62 1.41 -4.16
C CYS A 356 -5.04 0.73 -5.46
N GLY A 357 -5.31 -0.58 -5.44
CA GLY A 357 -5.73 -1.35 -6.62
C GLY A 357 -4.65 -1.39 -7.70
N GLU A 358 -3.44 -1.84 -7.37
CA GLU A 358 -2.35 -1.90 -8.34
C GLU A 358 -2.59 -2.92 -9.44
N GLY A 359 -2.61 -2.44 -10.69
CA GLY A 359 -2.71 -3.25 -11.89
C GLY A 359 -3.95 -2.96 -12.75
N TYR A 360 -3.78 -3.10 -14.06
CA TYR A 360 -4.84 -2.84 -15.06
C TYR A 360 -6.12 -3.67 -14.84
N SER A 361 -5.99 -4.87 -14.27
CA SER A 361 -7.13 -5.73 -13.98
C SER A 361 -8.14 -5.10 -13.01
N PHE A 362 -7.69 -4.18 -12.15
CA PHE A 362 -8.59 -3.49 -11.22
C PHE A 362 -9.53 -2.50 -11.89
N LEU A 363 -9.25 -2.01 -13.10
CA LEU A 363 -10.23 -1.28 -13.92
C LEU A 363 -11.49 -2.09 -14.19
N LYS A 364 -11.34 -3.41 -14.31
CA LYS A 364 -12.41 -4.36 -14.64
C LYS A 364 -13.02 -5.01 -13.39
N SER A 365 -12.48 -4.72 -12.20
CA SER A 365 -12.97 -5.25 -10.94
C SER A 365 -14.30 -4.62 -10.54
N HIS A 366 -15.25 -5.44 -10.16
CA HIS A 366 -16.62 -5.01 -9.82
C HIS A 366 -17.10 -5.55 -8.50
N GLU A 367 -16.29 -6.42 -7.89
CA GLU A 367 -16.67 -7.07 -6.65
C GLU A 367 -16.77 -6.03 -5.52
N TRP A 368 -17.86 -6.13 -4.75
CA TRP A 368 -18.18 -5.27 -3.61
C TRP A 368 -18.44 -3.78 -3.92
N LEU A 369 -18.52 -3.37 -5.18
CA LEU A 369 -18.98 -2.05 -5.57
C LEU A 369 -20.50 -2.05 -5.78
N PRO A 370 -21.23 -1.03 -5.30
CA PRO A 370 -22.69 -1.02 -5.34
C PRO A 370 -23.29 -0.78 -6.75
N GLY A 371 -22.47 -0.38 -7.71
CA GLY A 371 -22.94 -0.09 -9.08
C GLY A 371 -23.70 1.25 -9.21
N ASP A 372 -23.74 2.06 -8.16
CA ASP A 372 -24.39 3.39 -8.12
C ASP A 372 -23.47 4.54 -8.56
N GLY A 373 -22.26 4.22 -9.02
CA GLY A 373 -21.26 5.20 -9.40
C GLY A 373 -20.53 5.86 -8.23
N SER A 374 -20.85 5.50 -6.97
CA SER A 374 -20.18 6.06 -5.80
C SER A 374 -18.72 5.64 -5.67
N GLY A 375 -18.37 4.47 -6.22
CA GLY A 375 -17.03 3.90 -6.12
C GLY A 375 -16.58 3.57 -4.69
N ILE A 376 -17.50 3.56 -3.74
CA ILE A 376 -17.19 3.19 -2.35
C ILE A 376 -17.53 1.71 -2.15
N PHE A 377 -16.56 0.93 -1.73
CA PHE A 377 -16.81 -0.48 -1.44
C PHE A 377 -17.83 -0.65 -0.32
N THR A 378 -18.89 -1.38 -0.57
CA THR A 378 -19.98 -1.63 0.41
C THR A 378 -19.69 -2.84 1.30
N ASP A 379 -18.85 -3.78 0.83
CA ASP A 379 -18.51 -4.98 1.56
C ASP A 379 -17.09 -5.45 1.20
N GLY A 380 -16.69 -6.64 1.68
CA GLY A 380 -15.38 -7.23 1.44
C GLY A 380 -14.22 -6.55 2.17
N PRO A 381 -12.98 -6.89 1.78
CA PRO A 381 -11.79 -6.44 2.53
C PRO A 381 -11.51 -4.94 2.40
N HIS A 382 -12.13 -4.27 1.44
CA HIS A 382 -11.93 -2.83 1.17
C HIS A 382 -13.11 -1.96 1.60
N LYS A 383 -14.07 -2.54 2.33
CA LYS A 383 -15.30 -1.87 2.76
C LYS A 383 -15.04 -0.44 3.26
N SER A 384 -15.89 0.49 2.80
CA SER A 384 -15.87 1.93 3.11
C SER A 384 -14.69 2.72 2.52
N LEU A 385 -13.83 2.12 1.72
CA LEU A 385 -12.78 2.83 0.98
C LEU A 385 -13.26 3.25 -0.40
N GLN A 386 -12.69 4.35 -0.92
CA GLN A 386 -12.81 4.71 -2.33
C GLN A 386 -12.08 3.69 -3.19
N ALA A 387 -12.76 3.16 -4.21
CA ALA A 387 -12.13 2.32 -5.21
C ALA A 387 -11.21 3.17 -6.10
N HIS A 388 -9.98 2.72 -6.23
CA HIS A 388 -8.96 3.34 -7.05
C HIS A 388 -8.15 2.24 -7.72
N THR A 389 -7.49 2.56 -8.80
CA THR A 389 -6.50 1.69 -9.45
C THR A 389 -5.35 2.51 -9.99
N ASN A 390 -4.15 1.99 -9.93
CA ASN A 390 -3.01 2.54 -10.65
C ASN A 390 -2.37 1.46 -11.53
N PHE A 391 -1.93 1.84 -12.71
CA PHE A 391 -1.34 0.90 -13.66
C PHE A 391 -0.45 1.61 -14.68
N ILE A 392 0.45 0.83 -15.28
CA ILE A 392 1.39 1.27 -16.30
C ILE A 392 0.68 1.33 -17.66
N LEU A 393 0.81 2.44 -18.38
CA LEU A 393 0.29 2.56 -19.75
C LEU A 393 1.27 2.00 -20.79
N GLU A 394 2.56 2.29 -20.62
CA GLU A 394 3.61 1.85 -21.54
C GLU A 394 4.17 0.47 -21.15
N LYS A 395 5.39 0.40 -20.66
CA LYS A 395 6.06 -0.85 -20.34
C LYS A 395 6.58 -0.91 -18.92
N SER A 396 6.93 0.22 -18.35
CA SER A 396 7.60 0.31 -17.05
C SER A 396 7.00 1.42 -16.18
N TRP A 397 7.20 1.33 -14.87
CA TRP A 397 6.85 2.43 -13.97
C TRP A 397 7.71 3.65 -14.22
N CYS A 398 9.03 3.46 -14.35
CA CYS A 398 10.03 4.51 -14.55
C CYS A 398 10.74 4.32 -15.90
N HIS A 399 11.02 5.42 -16.59
CA HIS A 399 11.86 5.42 -17.80
C HIS A 399 13.34 5.42 -17.41
N SER A 400 13.92 4.25 -17.18
CA SER A 400 15.30 4.06 -16.71
C SER A 400 16.27 3.50 -17.78
N THR A 401 15.80 3.23 -19.00
CA THR A 401 16.65 2.66 -20.05
C THR A 401 17.31 3.77 -20.88
N PRO A 402 18.66 3.88 -20.87
CA PRO A 402 19.37 4.90 -21.65
C PRO A 402 19.16 4.77 -23.15
N GLU A 403 19.16 5.89 -23.85
CA GLU A 403 19.21 5.97 -25.33
C GLU A 403 18.03 5.31 -26.08
N ILE A 404 16.99 4.90 -25.34
CA ILE A 404 15.77 4.33 -25.92
C ILE A 404 14.62 5.31 -25.65
N PRO A 405 13.79 5.66 -26.63
CA PRO A 405 12.61 6.47 -26.37
C PRO A 405 11.58 5.69 -25.54
N ILE A 406 10.73 6.42 -24.82
CA ILE A 406 9.58 5.83 -24.12
C ILE A 406 8.77 5.01 -25.14
N PRO A 407 8.52 3.72 -24.88
CA PRO A 407 7.79 2.87 -25.82
C PRO A 407 6.32 3.30 -25.95
N PRO A 408 5.63 2.90 -27.01
CA PRO A 408 4.20 3.16 -27.13
C PRO A 408 3.39 2.37 -26.08
N PRO A 409 2.18 2.83 -25.75
CA PRO A 409 1.25 2.08 -24.92
C PRO A 409 1.05 0.64 -25.38
N GLN A 410 0.98 -0.30 -24.43
CA GLN A 410 0.81 -1.73 -24.74
C GLN A 410 -0.65 -2.13 -24.95
N ILE A 411 -1.58 -1.35 -24.39
CA ILE A 411 -3.02 -1.59 -24.50
C ILE A 411 -3.53 -0.90 -25.75
N PRO A 412 -4.31 -1.57 -26.63
CA PRO A 412 -4.91 -0.93 -27.78
C PRO A 412 -5.78 0.28 -27.37
N LYS A 413 -5.66 1.40 -28.08
CA LYS A 413 -6.29 2.68 -27.69
C LYS A 413 -7.80 2.53 -27.49
N GLY A 414 -8.50 1.80 -28.37
CA GLY A 414 -9.95 1.61 -28.25
C GLY A 414 -10.35 0.81 -26.99
N GLU A 415 -9.61 -0.24 -26.67
CA GLU A 415 -9.81 -1.03 -25.44
C GLU A 415 -9.54 -0.18 -24.19
N PHE A 416 -8.43 0.55 -24.17
CA PHE A 416 -8.08 1.44 -23.08
C PHE A 416 -9.18 2.49 -22.82
N LEU A 417 -9.69 3.15 -23.86
CA LEU A 417 -10.74 4.15 -23.75
C LEU A 417 -12.02 3.54 -23.16
N GLN A 418 -12.44 2.38 -23.65
CA GLN A 418 -13.63 1.70 -23.17
C GLN A 418 -13.51 1.28 -21.70
N ASP A 419 -12.37 0.70 -21.31
CA ASP A 419 -12.15 0.24 -19.94
C ASP A 419 -12.08 1.42 -18.96
N MET A 420 -11.45 2.54 -19.35
CA MET A 420 -11.42 3.77 -18.56
C MET A 420 -12.83 4.35 -18.34
N VAL A 421 -13.63 4.45 -19.38
CA VAL A 421 -15.01 4.95 -19.27
C VAL A 421 -15.82 4.05 -18.34
N ASN A 422 -15.80 2.75 -18.57
CA ASN A 422 -16.53 1.78 -17.74
C ASN A 422 -16.12 1.85 -16.26
N ALA A 423 -14.84 2.03 -15.96
CA ALA A 423 -14.33 2.16 -14.59
C ALA A 423 -14.83 3.45 -13.93
N ILE A 424 -14.74 4.58 -14.65
CA ILE A 424 -15.14 5.90 -14.15
C ILE A 424 -16.67 5.95 -13.90
N GLU A 425 -17.47 5.37 -14.77
CA GLU A 425 -18.94 5.28 -14.60
C GLU A 425 -19.33 4.49 -13.34
N ARG A 426 -18.50 3.56 -12.91
CA ARG A 426 -18.68 2.80 -11.66
C ARG A 426 -18.13 3.52 -10.43
N GLY A 427 -17.51 4.67 -10.61
CA GLY A 427 -16.87 5.45 -9.55
C GLY A 427 -15.48 4.95 -9.16
N ILE A 428 -14.88 4.03 -9.92
CA ILE A 428 -13.46 3.70 -9.77
C ILE A 428 -12.65 4.89 -10.27
N VAL A 429 -11.62 5.28 -9.52
CA VAL A 429 -10.76 6.42 -9.86
C VAL A 429 -9.41 5.89 -10.38
N PRO A 430 -9.18 5.88 -11.71
CA PRO A 430 -7.90 5.43 -12.24
C PRO A 430 -6.80 6.49 -12.08
N SER A 431 -5.58 6.05 -11.73
CA SER A 431 -4.33 6.80 -11.90
C SER A 431 -3.47 6.09 -12.93
N VAL A 432 -3.31 6.70 -14.09
CA VAL A 432 -2.55 6.12 -15.20
C VAL A 432 -1.10 6.53 -15.07
N ASN A 433 -0.20 5.56 -14.88
CA ASN A 433 1.23 5.83 -14.86
C ASN A 433 1.74 6.01 -16.28
N LEU A 434 2.32 7.17 -16.54
CA LEU A 434 3.06 7.46 -17.76
C LEU A 434 4.56 7.47 -17.47
N GLU A 435 5.34 6.78 -18.33
CA GLU A 435 6.79 6.94 -18.30
C GLU A 435 7.15 8.40 -18.58
N ILE A 436 8.12 8.94 -17.85
CA ILE A 436 8.49 10.35 -17.88
C ILE A 436 10.00 10.50 -18.08
N TYR A 437 10.40 11.41 -18.96
CA TYR A 437 11.80 11.79 -19.12
C TYR A 437 12.29 12.67 -17.99
N GLN A 438 13.61 12.73 -17.81
CA GLN A 438 14.25 13.47 -16.74
C GLN A 438 13.89 14.97 -16.69
N ASN A 439 13.54 15.58 -17.81
CA ASN A 439 13.11 16.98 -17.89
C ASN A 439 11.62 17.23 -17.65
N GLY A 440 10.85 16.20 -17.31
CA GLY A 440 9.41 16.31 -17.09
C GLY A 440 8.53 16.09 -18.34
N SER A 441 9.10 15.81 -19.50
CA SER A 441 8.30 15.51 -20.69
C SER A 441 7.94 14.02 -20.77
N CYS A 442 6.82 13.70 -21.44
CA CYS A 442 6.35 12.34 -21.70
C CYS A 442 6.35 12.03 -23.19
N SER A 443 5.95 10.80 -23.53
CA SER A 443 5.71 10.40 -24.92
C SER A 443 4.49 11.13 -25.49
N ASP A 444 4.61 11.65 -26.71
CA ASP A 444 3.49 12.29 -27.42
C ASP A 444 2.34 11.28 -27.67
N ILE A 445 2.67 10.00 -27.90
CA ILE A 445 1.70 8.92 -28.10
C ILE A 445 0.90 8.69 -26.82
N SER A 446 1.57 8.60 -25.67
CA SER A 446 0.91 8.37 -24.38
C SER A 446 0.02 9.53 -23.96
N THR A 447 0.50 10.75 -24.16
CA THR A 447 -0.32 11.95 -23.90
C THR A 447 -1.52 12.05 -24.83
N ASP A 448 -1.42 11.54 -26.08
CA ASP A 448 -2.55 11.48 -27.02
C ASP A 448 -3.61 10.46 -26.59
N TYR A 449 -3.24 9.35 -25.96
CA TYR A 449 -4.20 8.44 -25.31
C TYR A 449 -5.00 9.18 -24.23
N MET A 450 -4.34 9.95 -23.38
CA MET A 450 -4.99 10.67 -22.29
C MET A 450 -5.87 11.83 -22.80
N ARG A 451 -5.44 12.56 -23.84
CA ARG A 451 -6.28 13.57 -24.50
C ARG A 451 -7.56 12.96 -25.09
N ALA A 452 -7.47 11.73 -25.61
CA ALA A 452 -8.64 11.03 -26.12
C ALA A 452 -9.63 10.66 -25.00
N ILE A 453 -9.16 10.27 -23.81
CA ILE A 453 -10.04 10.08 -22.63
C ILE A 453 -10.78 11.40 -22.32
N LYS A 454 -10.05 12.52 -22.21
CA LYS A 454 -10.67 13.83 -21.98
C LYS A 454 -11.82 14.10 -22.96
N THR A 455 -11.58 13.89 -24.26
CA THR A 455 -12.58 14.12 -25.30
C THR A 455 -13.76 13.14 -25.21
N THR A 456 -13.55 11.91 -24.75
CA THR A 456 -14.63 10.92 -24.61
C THR A 456 -15.52 11.19 -23.39
N LEU A 457 -14.98 11.80 -22.33
CA LEU A 457 -15.68 12.10 -21.09
C LEU A 457 -16.35 13.49 -21.05
N THR A 458 -16.06 14.37 -22.02
CA THR A 458 -16.73 15.66 -22.24
C THR A 458 -17.95 15.52 -23.10
#